data_2f172f743605355ef772002e366b709d
#
_entry.id   2f172f743605355ef772002e366b709d
#
_cell.length_a   1.000
_cell.length_b   1.000
_cell.length_c   1.000
_cell.angle_alpha   90.00
_cell.angle_beta   90.00
_cell.angle_gamma   90.00
#
_symmetry.space_group_name_H-M   'P 1'
#
loop_
_entity.id
_entity.type
_entity.pdbx_description
1 polymer ?
#
loop_
_entity_poly.entity_id
_entity_poly.type
_entity_poly.pdbx_seq_one_letter_code
_entity_poly.pdbx_strand_id
1 'polypeptide(L)'
;MYFRFMMEHDALHISVDCVIFGYDDSGLKILLINQQLPKNGLHLDIKSQPQLPGDLILINEGLLQAAKRVLLELTQLNGVYLKQFHAFGDPTRVQDAKDRAWLQSLRSLPDQRVITVA
;
A
#
# COMPACT_ATOMS: atom_id res chain seq x y z
N MET A 1 -3.95 -2.07 -32.82
CA MET A 1 -4.15 -3.48 -33.02
C MET A 1 -3.58 -4.33 -31.88
N TYR A 2 -2.27 -4.33 -31.73
CA TYR A 2 -1.66 -5.14 -30.68
C TYR A 2 -1.75 -4.57 -29.29
N PHE A 3 -1.81 -3.26 -29.15
CA PHE A 3 -1.97 -2.61 -27.85
C PHE A 3 -3.34 -2.90 -27.23
N ARG A 4 -4.38 -3.09 -28.00
CA ARG A 4 -5.65 -3.54 -27.48
C ARG A 4 -5.51 -4.88 -26.78
N PHE A 5 -4.74 -5.76 -27.38
CA PHE A 5 -4.43 -7.06 -26.83
C PHE A 5 -3.71 -6.94 -25.49
N MET A 6 -2.80 -5.97 -25.39
CA MET A 6 -2.07 -5.72 -24.16
C MET A 6 -2.94 -5.10 -23.07
N MET A 7 -3.94 -4.31 -23.43
CA MET A 7 -4.80 -3.65 -22.46
C MET A 7 -5.86 -4.56 -21.85
N GLU A 8 -6.13 -5.71 -22.44
CA GLU A 8 -7.07 -6.69 -21.91
C GLU A 8 -6.47 -7.53 -20.80
N HIS A 9 -5.17 -7.44 -20.60
CA HIS A 9 -4.46 -8.22 -19.61
C HIS A 9 -4.03 -7.37 -18.45
N ASP A 10 -4.05 -7.92 -17.30
CA ASP A 10 -3.40 -7.50 -16.05
C ASP A 10 -3.40 -5.99 -15.77
N ALA A 11 -4.43 -5.53 -15.08
CA ALA A 11 -4.41 -4.19 -14.54
C ALA A 11 -3.20 -4.02 -13.61
N LEU A 12 -2.43 -2.97 -13.85
CA LEU A 12 -1.31 -2.58 -13.02
C LEU A 12 -1.76 -1.46 -12.09
N HIS A 13 -1.59 -1.67 -10.79
CA HIS A 13 -1.89 -0.67 -9.78
C HIS A 13 -0.61 -0.15 -9.15
N ILE A 14 -0.66 1.08 -8.70
CA ILE A 14 0.46 1.71 -7.98
C ILE A 14 -0.03 2.06 -6.59
N SER A 15 0.73 1.68 -5.58
CA SER A 15 0.50 2.08 -4.20
C SER A 15 1.63 2.93 -3.69
N VAL A 16 1.35 3.73 -2.67
CA VAL A 16 2.36 4.45 -1.90
C VAL A 16 2.37 3.89 -0.48
N ASP A 17 3.56 3.71 0.06
CA ASP A 17 3.75 3.36 1.47
C ASP A 17 4.63 4.44 2.11
N CYS A 18 4.20 4.95 3.25
CA CYS A 18 4.91 6.01 3.94
C CYS A 18 5.75 5.45 5.08
N VAL A 19 7.04 5.70 5.04
CA VAL A 19 7.96 5.32 6.11
C VAL A 19 8.20 6.56 6.95
N ILE A 20 7.52 6.66 8.09
CA ILE A 20 7.59 7.82 8.97
C ILE A 20 8.45 7.47 10.18
N PHE A 21 9.55 8.18 10.31
CA PHE A 21 10.46 8.01 11.43
C PHE A 21 10.07 8.93 12.57
N GLY A 22 10.07 8.39 13.77
CA GLY A 22 9.93 9.15 15.00
C GLY A 22 11.12 8.89 15.90
N TYR A 23 11.37 9.81 16.81
CA TYR A 23 12.47 9.69 17.75
C TYR A 23 12.01 10.10 19.14
N ASP A 24 12.28 9.25 20.12
CA ASP A 24 12.02 9.54 21.53
C ASP A 24 13.18 9.05 22.39
N ASP A 25 13.01 9.12 23.72
CA ASP A 25 14.06 8.72 24.67
C ASP A 25 14.51 7.26 24.53
N SER A 26 13.66 6.41 23.93
CA SER A 26 14.01 5.01 23.70
C SER A 26 14.58 4.75 22.31
N GLY A 27 14.73 5.76 21.45
CA GLY A 27 15.43 5.67 20.20
C GLY A 27 14.56 5.95 18.96
N LEU A 28 15.06 5.51 17.82
CA LEU A 28 14.41 5.69 16.53
C LEU A 28 13.26 4.70 16.39
N LYS A 29 12.13 5.18 15.89
CA LYS A 29 10.92 4.39 15.70
C LYS A 29 10.34 4.61 14.32
N ILE A 30 9.58 3.64 13.86
CA ILE A 30 8.82 3.73 12.62
C ILE A 30 7.33 3.65 12.96
N LEU A 31 6.55 4.52 12.32
CA LEU A 31 5.11 4.53 12.49
C LEU A 31 4.48 3.35 11.76
N LEU A 32 3.77 2.52 12.49
CA LEU A 32 2.96 1.45 11.93
C LEU A 32 1.51 1.67 12.32
N ILE A 33 0.60 1.21 11.48
CA ILE A 33 -0.83 1.25 11.74
C ILE A 33 -1.39 -0.16 11.73
N ASN A 34 -2.49 -0.34 12.44
CA ASN A 34 -3.31 -1.54 12.37
C ASN A 34 -4.55 -1.22 11.52
N GLN A 35 -4.48 -1.54 10.24
CA GLN A 35 -5.61 -1.35 9.37
C GLN A 35 -6.60 -2.48 9.54
N GLN A 36 -7.87 -2.13 9.80
CA GLN A 36 -8.91 -3.14 9.89
C GLN A 36 -9.22 -3.66 8.48
N LEU A 37 -9.33 -4.98 8.38
CA LEU A 37 -9.76 -5.60 7.14
C LEU A 37 -11.20 -5.27 6.85
N PRO A 38 -11.58 -5.05 5.57
CA PRO A 38 -12.98 -4.84 5.23
C PRO A 38 -13.80 -6.04 5.64
N LYS A 39 -14.90 -5.77 6.36
CA LYS A 39 -15.84 -6.80 6.82
C LYS A 39 -16.74 -7.23 5.66
N ASN A 40 -16.18 -7.91 4.69
CA ASN A 40 -16.91 -8.33 3.49
C ASN A 40 -17.51 -9.73 3.61
N GLY A 41 -17.86 -10.17 4.82
CA GLY A 41 -18.50 -11.47 5.01
C GLY A 41 -17.63 -12.67 4.66
N LEU A 42 -16.41 -12.45 4.22
CA LEU A 42 -15.44 -13.52 4.05
C LEU A 42 -14.82 -13.79 5.41
N HIS A 43 -15.13 -14.93 5.94
CA HIS A 43 -14.52 -15.44 7.18
C HIS A 43 -13.08 -15.83 6.91
N LEU A 44 -12.27 -14.84 6.56
CA LEU A 44 -10.83 -15.04 6.54
C LEU A 44 -10.34 -14.79 7.95
N ASP A 45 -9.82 -15.81 8.59
CA ASP A 45 -9.14 -15.71 9.89
C ASP A 45 -7.82 -14.94 9.76
N ILE A 46 -7.82 -13.86 8.97
CA ILE A 46 -6.66 -13.02 8.78
C ILE A 46 -6.68 -11.97 9.87
N LYS A 47 -5.81 -12.14 10.84
CA LYS A 47 -5.63 -11.15 11.89
C LYS A 47 -5.04 -9.87 11.29
N SER A 48 -5.54 -8.73 11.74
CA SER A 48 -4.95 -7.45 11.40
C SER A 48 -3.47 -7.45 11.81
N GLN A 49 -2.60 -7.04 10.89
CA GLN A 49 -1.16 -6.96 11.13
C GLN A 49 -0.73 -5.51 11.09
N PRO A 50 0.25 -5.11 11.93
CA PRO A 50 0.86 -3.79 11.82
C PRO A 50 1.49 -3.62 10.44
N GLN A 51 1.28 -2.46 9.85
CA GLN A 51 1.80 -2.16 8.52
C GLN A 51 2.13 -0.67 8.40
N LEU A 52 2.91 -0.33 7.39
CA LEU A 52 3.16 1.05 7.03
C LEU A 52 1.85 1.70 6.55
N PRO A 53 1.65 2.99 6.85
CA PRO A 53 0.55 3.73 6.24
C PRO A 53 0.70 3.71 4.72
N GLY A 54 -0.28 3.16 4.04
CA GLY A 54 -0.20 3.02 2.58
C GLY A 54 -1.55 2.73 1.96
N ASP A 55 -1.67 3.04 0.68
CA ASP A 55 -2.84 2.73 -0.13
C ASP A 55 -2.53 2.94 -1.61
N LEU A 56 -3.47 2.54 -2.45
CA LEU A 56 -3.39 2.76 -3.88
C LEU A 56 -3.53 4.24 -4.22
N ILE A 57 -2.85 4.68 -5.27
CA ILE A 57 -3.06 6.01 -5.80
C ILE A 57 -4.37 6.08 -6.58
N LEU A 58 -4.96 7.27 -6.62
CA LEU A 58 -6.15 7.53 -7.41
C LEU A 58 -5.76 8.00 -8.82
N ILE A 59 -6.70 7.87 -9.76
CA ILE A 59 -6.40 8.08 -11.17
C ILE A 59 -5.89 9.48 -11.51
N ASN A 60 -6.33 10.49 -10.76
CA ASN A 60 -5.94 11.88 -11.00
C ASN A 60 -4.97 12.42 -9.97
N GLU A 61 -4.23 11.54 -9.33
CA GLU A 61 -3.42 11.87 -8.18
C GLU A 61 -1.94 11.56 -8.47
N GLY A 62 -1.06 12.51 -8.17
CA GLY A 62 0.38 12.26 -8.21
C GLY A 62 0.85 11.50 -6.98
N LEU A 63 2.08 10.98 -7.03
CA LEU A 63 2.63 10.17 -5.93
C LEU A 63 2.71 10.95 -4.61
N LEU A 64 3.18 12.18 -4.64
CA LEU A 64 3.28 13.01 -3.43
C LEU A 64 1.90 13.35 -2.88
N GLN A 65 0.95 13.67 -3.74
CA GLN A 65 -0.42 13.92 -3.32
C GLN A 65 -1.03 12.70 -2.66
N ALA A 66 -0.82 11.53 -3.25
CA ALA A 66 -1.30 10.27 -2.69
C ALA A 66 -0.70 10.01 -1.31
N ALA A 67 0.61 10.19 -1.16
CA ALA A 67 1.29 9.98 0.12
C ALA A 67 0.74 10.92 1.19
N LYS A 68 0.55 12.19 0.88
CA LYS A 68 -0.04 13.16 1.82
C LYS A 68 -1.46 12.81 2.19
N ARG A 69 -2.26 12.42 1.23
CA ARG A 69 -3.65 11.99 1.47
C ARG A 69 -3.69 10.77 2.38
N VAL A 70 -2.90 9.76 2.06
CA VAL A 70 -2.87 8.50 2.81
C VAL A 70 -2.44 8.76 4.26
N LEU A 71 -1.40 9.55 4.46
CA LEU A 71 -0.97 9.91 5.81
C LEU A 71 -2.07 10.63 6.59
N LEU A 72 -2.71 11.60 5.97
CA LEU A 72 -3.78 12.35 6.63
C LEU A 72 -4.97 11.44 6.98
N GLU A 73 -5.40 10.60 6.05
CA GLU A 73 -6.54 9.71 6.26
C GLU A 73 -6.27 8.63 7.32
N LEU A 74 -5.07 8.05 7.32
CA LEU A 74 -4.77 6.92 8.17
C LEU A 74 -4.12 7.30 9.50
N THR A 75 -3.44 8.43 9.58
CA THR A 75 -2.68 8.82 10.78
C THR A 75 -3.00 10.22 11.27
N GLN A 76 -3.71 11.02 10.50
CA GLN A 76 -4.00 12.44 10.73
C GLN A 76 -2.74 13.33 10.74
N LEU A 77 -1.61 12.81 10.27
CA LEU A 77 -0.42 13.62 10.11
C LEU A 77 -0.52 14.51 8.88
N ASN A 78 -0.15 15.77 9.06
CA ASN A 78 -0.17 16.77 8.00
C ASN A 78 1.10 17.62 8.08
N GLY A 79 1.53 18.17 6.94
CA GLY A 79 2.69 19.04 6.90
C GLY A 79 4.03 18.33 7.08
N VAL A 80 4.06 17.03 6.94
CA VAL A 80 5.29 16.25 7.03
C VAL A 80 6.06 16.31 5.71
N TYR A 81 7.35 16.55 5.78
CA TYR A 81 8.21 16.48 4.60
C TYR A 81 8.35 15.04 4.14
N LEU A 82 8.04 14.80 2.88
CA LEU A 82 8.11 13.46 2.29
C LEU A 82 9.03 13.48 1.08
N LYS A 83 9.86 12.45 0.99
CA LYS A 83 10.76 12.25 -0.14
C LYS A 83 10.66 10.79 -0.59
N GLN A 84 10.43 10.59 -1.88
CA GLN A 84 10.45 9.26 -2.46
C GLN A 84 11.86 8.68 -2.38
N PHE A 85 11.99 7.43 -1.95
CA PHE A 85 13.30 6.80 -1.88
C PHE A 85 13.42 5.50 -2.66
N HIS A 86 12.34 4.77 -2.89
CA HIS A 86 12.44 3.50 -3.61
C HIS A 86 11.10 3.05 -4.20
N ALA A 87 11.16 2.37 -5.34
CA ALA A 87 10.00 1.73 -5.94
C ALA A 87 10.23 0.21 -5.97
N PHE A 88 9.26 -0.54 -5.46
CA PHE A 88 9.30 -1.99 -5.40
C PHE A 88 8.43 -2.54 -6.51
N GLY A 89 9.05 -3.01 -7.58
CA GLY A 89 8.34 -3.42 -8.78
C GLY A 89 8.56 -4.86 -9.22
N ASP A 90 9.34 -5.64 -8.48
CA ASP A 90 9.60 -7.02 -8.86
C ASP A 90 8.31 -7.84 -8.72
N PRO A 91 7.88 -8.55 -9.77
CA PRO A 91 6.66 -9.34 -9.71
C PRO A 91 6.74 -10.53 -8.75
N THR A 92 7.95 -10.96 -8.38
CA THR A 92 8.14 -12.11 -7.50
C THR A 92 8.29 -11.75 -6.02
N ARG A 93 8.25 -10.47 -5.68
CA ARG A 93 8.49 -10.02 -4.30
C ARG A 93 7.43 -10.48 -3.29
N VAL A 94 6.24 -10.83 -3.75
CA VAL A 94 5.17 -11.37 -2.90
C VAL A 94 4.86 -12.79 -3.40
N GLN A 95 5.66 -13.75 -3.00
CA GLN A 95 5.50 -15.15 -3.39
C GLN A 95 4.78 -15.98 -2.35
N ASP A 96 4.81 -15.58 -1.09
CA ASP A 96 4.15 -16.30 -0.02
C ASP A 96 2.63 -16.18 -0.18
N ALA A 97 1.95 -17.32 -0.21
CA ALA A 97 0.50 -17.37 -0.35
C ALA A 97 -0.22 -16.64 0.78
N LYS A 98 0.35 -16.64 1.99
CA LYS A 98 -0.19 -15.94 3.14
C LYS A 98 -0.15 -14.43 2.94
N ASP A 99 0.98 -13.91 2.49
CA ASP A 99 1.13 -12.47 2.23
C ASP A 99 0.26 -12.03 1.06
N ARG A 100 0.14 -12.88 0.06
CA ARG A 100 -0.70 -12.61 -1.09
C ARG A 100 -2.17 -12.54 -0.70
N ALA A 101 -2.64 -13.48 0.11
CA ALA A 101 -4.01 -13.48 0.61
C ALA A 101 -4.30 -12.24 1.47
N TRP A 102 -3.34 -11.86 2.32
CA TRP A 102 -3.43 -10.66 3.14
C TRP A 102 -3.58 -9.39 2.29
N LEU A 103 -2.72 -9.23 1.29
CA LEU A 103 -2.76 -8.06 0.42
C LEU A 103 -4.03 -7.99 -0.42
N GLN A 104 -4.51 -9.11 -0.91
CA GLN A 104 -5.76 -9.17 -1.65
C GLN A 104 -6.95 -8.77 -0.78
N SER A 105 -7.01 -9.25 0.44
CA SER A 105 -8.07 -8.90 1.40
C SER A 105 -8.05 -7.40 1.70
N LEU A 106 -6.87 -6.86 1.91
CA LEU A 106 -6.70 -5.46 2.28
C LEU A 106 -7.09 -4.50 1.16
N ARG A 107 -6.79 -4.85 -0.07
CA ARG A 107 -6.96 -3.98 -1.24
C ARG A 107 -8.22 -4.28 -2.04
N SER A 108 -8.94 -5.34 -1.69
CA SER A 108 -10.11 -5.81 -2.45
C SER A 108 -9.81 -6.02 -3.94
N LEU A 109 -8.56 -6.30 -4.27
CA LEU A 109 -8.10 -6.53 -5.64
C LEU A 109 -7.74 -8.00 -5.82
N PRO A 110 -8.49 -8.75 -6.64
CA PRO A 110 -8.15 -10.13 -6.91
C PRO A 110 -6.91 -10.20 -7.82
N ASP A 111 -5.86 -10.74 -7.29
CA ASP A 111 -4.67 -11.21 -8.04
C ASP A 111 -4.08 -10.20 -9.04
N GLN A 112 -4.13 -8.91 -8.74
CA GLN A 112 -3.58 -7.88 -9.60
C GLN A 112 -2.21 -7.44 -9.13
N ARG A 113 -1.34 -7.15 -10.09
CA ARG A 113 0.01 -6.70 -9.81
C ARG A 113 0.00 -5.27 -9.27
N VAL A 114 0.74 -5.05 -8.20
CA VAL A 114 0.89 -3.73 -7.59
C VAL A 114 2.37 -3.36 -7.51
N ILE A 115 2.70 -2.18 -7.98
CA ILE A 115 4.00 -1.56 -7.76
C ILE A 115 3.85 -0.61 -6.58
N THR A 116 4.74 -0.75 -5.60
CA THR A 116 4.73 0.07 -4.40
C THR A 116 5.86 1.09 -4.45
N VAL A 117 5.52 2.34 -4.22
CA VAL A 117 6.50 3.43 -4.12
C VAL A 117 6.57 3.90 -2.67
N ALA A 118 7.76 3.92 -2.14
CA ALA A 118 8.01 4.36 -0.77
C ALA A 118 8.78 5.67 -0.73
#